data_7641b4e58b7b33bd15ed81bb13e62225
#
_entry.id   7641b4e58b7b33bd15ed81bb13e62225
#
_cell.length_a   1.000
_cell.length_b   1.000
_cell.length_c   1.000
_cell.angle_alpha   90.00
_cell.angle_beta   90.00
_cell.angle_gamma   90.00
#
_symmetry.space_group_name_H-M   'P 1'
#
loop_
_entity.id
_entity.type
_entity.pdbx_description
1 polymer ?
#
loop_
_entity_poly.entity_id
_entity_poly.type
_entity_poly.pdbx_seq_one_letter_code
_entity_poly.pdbx_strand_id
1 'polypeptide(L)'
;MRLIDEISFFLKENGFESSVLLRHGFDVICTRTAGCTEERIILPLEIESATEEEAARAGEEAFECIRFIRSSEGYPLIITEDRWHRQKEMTQARLLAHLEVFTAAYARNCEIRRIEKAEAQEFLNAHHSYGYAACRYHYGLFLKRHTGHTRNDIPAGTLIAVATFSNA
;
A
#
# COMPACT_ATOMS: atom_id res chain seq x y z
N MET A 1 -3.55 -2.76 -21.59
CA MET A 1 -3.85 -3.88 -20.66
C MET A 1 -4.66 -3.26 -19.54
N ARG A 2 -5.77 -3.85 -19.12
CA ARG A 2 -6.58 -3.29 -18.03
C ARG A 2 -5.81 -3.36 -16.71
N LEU A 3 -6.07 -2.44 -15.79
CA LEU A 3 -5.42 -2.41 -14.46
C LEU A 3 -5.55 -3.74 -13.73
N ILE A 4 -6.72 -4.38 -13.82
CA ILE A 4 -6.97 -5.67 -13.18
C ILE A 4 -6.05 -6.78 -13.71
N ASP A 5 -5.73 -6.77 -15.01
CA ASP A 5 -4.86 -7.75 -15.63
C ASP A 5 -3.40 -7.53 -15.17
N GLU A 6 -2.98 -6.27 -15.04
CA GLU A 6 -1.63 -5.91 -14.55
C GLU A 6 -1.43 -6.33 -13.08
N ILE A 7 -2.43 -6.06 -12.23
CA ILE A 7 -2.38 -6.47 -10.82
C ILE A 7 -2.39 -7.99 -10.70
N SER A 8 -3.24 -8.68 -11.46
CA SER A 8 -3.31 -10.16 -11.44
C SER A 8 -1.99 -10.78 -11.90
N PHE A 9 -1.36 -10.20 -12.92
CA PHE A 9 -0.04 -10.62 -13.38
C PHE A 9 1.03 -10.44 -12.30
N PHE A 10 1.05 -9.27 -11.65
CA PHE A 10 1.98 -8.98 -10.54
C PHE A 10 1.79 -9.96 -9.37
N LEU A 11 0.56 -10.28 -9.00
CA LEU A 11 0.25 -11.26 -7.96
C LEU A 11 0.81 -12.63 -8.32
N LYS A 12 0.59 -13.09 -9.54
CA LYS A 12 1.10 -14.36 -10.04
C LYS A 12 2.62 -14.45 -10.02
N GLU A 13 3.32 -13.38 -10.44
CA GLU A 13 4.79 -13.31 -10.37
C GLU A 13 5.32 -13.39 -8.93
N ASN A 14 4.55 -12.93 -7.95
CA ASN A 14 4.87 -13.02 -6.54
C ASN A 14 4.36 -14.31 -5.85
N GLY A 15 3.84 -15.27 -6.62
CA GLY A 15 3.43 -16.58 -6.13
C GLY A 15 2.05 -16.63 -5.50
N PHE A 16 1.18 -15.64 -5.77
CA PHE A 16 -0.20 -15.64 -5.30
C PHE A 16 -1.14 -16.19 -6.37
N GLU A 17 -2.03 -17.06 -5.92
CA GLU A 17 -3.20 -17.43 -6.70
C GLU A 17 -4.32 -16.44 -6.47
N SER A 18 -4.93 -15.96 -7.54
CA SER A 18 -6.01 -14.98 -7.48
C SER A 18 -7.15 -15.34 -8.43
N SER A 19 -8.35 -14.93 -8.06
CA SER A 19 -9.56 -15.01 -8.88
C SER A 19 -10.19 -13.64 -9.02
N VAL A 20 -10.85 -13.41 -10.14
CA VAL A 20 -11.62 -12.19 -10.38
C VAL A 20 -13.10 -12.49 -10.18
N LEU A 21 -13.75 -11.71 -9.34
CA LEU A 21 -15.16 -11.84 -9.02
C LEU A 21 -15.87 -10.50 -9.22
N LEU A 22 -17.13 -10.54 -9.65
CA LEU A 22 -17.96 -9.34 -9.76
C LEU A 22 -18.61 -9.02 -8.40
N ARG A 23 -18.45 -7.80 -7.90
CA ARG A 23 -19.07 -7.27 -6.68
C ARG A 23 -19.67 -5.89 -6.95
N HIS A 24 -20.97 -5.75 -6.82
CA HIS A 24 -21.66 -4.46 -7.05
C HIS A 24 -21.26 -3.74 -8.34
N GLY A 25 -21.15 -4.51 -9.45
CA GLY A 25 -20.75 -3.93 -10.74
C GLY A 25 -19.26 -3.73 -10.95
N PHE A 26 -18.42 -4.01 -9.95
CA PHE A 26 -16.96 -3.91 -10.03
C PHE A 26 -16.30 -5.27 -10.05
N ASP A 27 -15.30 -5.42 -10.92
CA ASP A 27 -14.39 -6.56 -10.90
C ASP A 27 -13.44 -6.42 -9.70
N VAL A 28 -13.46 -7.36 -8.77
CA VAL A 28 -12.55 -7.41 -7.64
C VAL A 28 -11.62 -8.61 -7.75
N ILE A 29 -10.39 -8.47 -7.28
CA ILE A 29 -9.44 -9.58 -7.19
C ILE A 29 -9.51 -10.14 -5.78
N CYS A 30 -9.79 -11.44 -5.69
CA CYS A 30 -9.74 -12.19 -4.45
C CYS A 30 -8.50 -13.08 -4.44
N THR A 31 -7.73 -13.03 -3.36
CA THR A 31 -6.52 -13.85 -3.20
C THR A 31 -6.37 -14.30 -1.75
N ARG A 32 -5.59 -15.36 -1.52
CA ARG A 32 -5.30 -15.89 -0.19
C ARG A 32 -3.80 -15.95 0.04
N THR A 33 -3.41 -15.58 1.25
CA THR A 33 -2.04 -15.79 1.70
C THR A 33 -1.86 -17.24 2.15
N ALA A 34 -0.72 -17.85 1.83
CA ALA A 34 -0.43 -19.22 2.23
C ALA A 34 -0.55 -19.39 3.75
N GLY A 35 -1.38 -20.34 4.19
CA GLY A 35 -1.64 -20.60 5.60
C GLY A 35 -2.72 -19.73 6.25
N CYS A 36 -3.33 -18.79 5.50
CA CYS A 36 -4.45 -17.97 5.97
C CYS A 36 -5.76 -18.49 5.36
N THR A 37 -6.81 -18.57 6.19
CA THR A 37 -8.16 -18.94 5.73
C THR A 37 -8.94 -17.72 5.22
N GLU A 38 -8.52 -16.52 5.59
CA GLU A 38 -9.17 -15.29 5.19
C GLU A 38 -8.77 -14.89 3.78
N GLU A 39 -9.77 -14.53 3.00
CA GLU A 39 -9.60 -13.99 1.66
C GLU A 39 -9.27 -12.49 1.74
N ARG A 40 -8.28 -12.07 0.95
CA ARG A 40 -7.92 -10.65 0.81
C ARG A 40 -8.53 -10.12 -0.48
N ILE A 41 -9.16 -8.96 -0.38
CA ILE A 41 -9.86 -8.34 -1.50
C ILE A 41 -9.08 -7.12 -1.97
N ILE A 42 -8.86 -7.06 -3.28
CA ILE A 42 -8.26 -5.92 -3.95
C ILE A 42 -9.29 -5.37 -4.93
N LEU A 43 -9.56 -4.08 -4.85
CA LEU A 43 -10.46 -3.37 -5.74
C LEU A 43 -9.66 -2.46 -6.68
N PRO A 44 -9.41 -2.90 -7.93
CA PRO A 44 -8.87 -2.03 -8.96
C PRO A 44 -9.91 -0.99 -9.36
N LEU A 45 -9.54 0.28 -9.44
CA LEU A 45 -10.41 1.35 -9.92
C LEU A 45 -9.77 2.02 -11.13
N GLU A 46 -10.37 1.80 -12.29
CA GLU A 46 -10.18 2.52 -13.52
C GLU A 46 -11.33 3.52 -13.63
N ILE A 47 -11.05 4.81 -13.68
CA ILE A 47 -12.08 5.84 -13.85
C ILE A 47 -11.92 6.42 -15.23
N GLU A 48 -12.49 5.75 -16.22
CA GLU A 48 -12.66 6.29 -17.55
C GLU A 48 -13.96 7.13 -17.57
N SER A 49 -13.84 8.44 -17.53
CA SER A 49 -14.98 9.34 -17.60
C SER A 49 -14.71 10.46 -18.59
N ALA A 50 -15.63 10.70 -19.50
CA ALA A 50 -15.55 11.78 -20.47
C ALA A 50 -16.05 13.11 -19.87
N THR A 51 -16.86 13.05 -18.79
CA THR A 51 -17.47 14.23 -18.16
C THR A 51 -17.33 14.20 -16.64
N GLU A 52 -17.44 15.36 -16.01
CA GLU A 52 -17.40 15.50 -14.55
C GLU A 52 -18.59 14.76 -13.87
N GLU A 53 -19.76 14.77 -14.52
CA GLU A 53 -20.95 14.09 -14.02
C GLU A 53 -20.79 12.57 -14.04
N GLU A 54 -20.17 12.02 -15.10
CA GLU A 54 -19.84 10.59 -15.19
C GLU A 54 -18.81 10.20 -14.14
N ALA A 55 -17.79 11.03 -13.90
CA ALA A 55 -16.79 10.80 -12.87
C ALA A 55 -17.40 10.80 -11.46
N ALA A 56 -18.30 11.74 -11.18
CA ALA A 56 -19.00 11.81 -9.90
C ALA A 56 -19.85 10.56 -9.66
N ARG A 57 -20.64 10.14 -10.67
CA ARG A 57 -21.45 8.93 -10.58
C ARG A 57 -20.60 7.67 -10.38
N ALA A 58 -19.53 7.50 -11.15
CA ALA A 58 -18.62 6.36 -10.97
C ALA A 58 -17.97 6.35 -9.57
N GLY A 59 -17.68 7.54 -9.03
CA GLY A 59 -17.19 7.68 -7.65
C GLY A 59 -18.21 7.25 -6.60
N GLU A 60 -19.48 7.60 -6.76
CA GLU A 60 -20.57 7.16 -5.86
C GLU A 60 -20.78 5.65 -5.93
N GLU A 61 -20.80 5.06 -7.12
CA GLU A 61 -20.92 3.62 -7.33
C GLU A 61 -19.75 2.86 -6.69
N ALA A 62 -18.51 3.36 -6.86
CA ALA A 62 -17.33 2.79 -6.23
C ALA A 62 -17.40 2.88 -4.69
N PHE A 63 -17.91 3.99 -4.16
CA PHE A 63 -18.08 4.16 -2.72
C PHE A 63 -19.08 3.17 -2.13
N GLU A 64 -20.21 2.94 -2.81
CA GLU A 64 -21.21 1.94 -2.37
C GLU A 64 -20.63 0.51 -2.42
N CYS A 65 -19.86 0.17 -3.46
CA CYS A 65 -19.15 -1.10 -3.54
C CYS A 65 -18.19 -1.27 -2.34
N ILE A 66 -17.39 -0.26 -2.03
CA ILE A 66 -16.47 -0.27 -0.87
C ILE A 66 -17.21 -0.46 0.43
N ARG A 67 -18.33 0.25 0.63
CA ARG A 67 -19.18 0.11 1.83
C ARG A 67 -19.69 -1.30 1.98
N PHE A 68 -20.20 -1.88 0.90
CA PHE A 68 -20.69 -3.26 0.90
C PHE A 68 -19.60 -4.26 1.30
N ILE A 69 -18.45 -4.20 0.62
CA ILE A 69 -17.32 -5.11 0.92
C ILE A 69 -16.88 -4.97 2.39
N ARG A 70 -16.78 -3.74 2.89
CA ARG A 70 -16.41 -3.48 4.31
C ARG A 70 -17.39 -4.04 5.32
N SER A 71 -18.67 -4.09 4.98
CA SER A 71 -19.70 -4.59 5.89
C SER A 71 -19.83 -6.12 5.90
N SER A 72 -19.42 -6.79 4.83
CA SER A 72 -19.68 -8.21 4.61
C SER A 72 -18.44 -9.08 4.44
N GLU A 73 -17.38 -8.53 3.84
CA GLU A 73 -16.22 -9.32 3.37
C GLU A 73 -14.88 -8.79 3.93
N GLY A 74 -14.86 -7.68 4.68
CA GLY A 74 -13.66 -7.09 5.27
C GLY A 74 -13.18 -5.82 4.58
N TYR A 75 -11.90 -5.47 4.74
CA TYR A 75 -11.34 -4.21 4.21
C TYR A 75 -10.61 -4.43 2.89
N PRO A 76 -11.16 -3.96 1.76
CA PRO A 76 -10.48 -4.08 0.47
C PRO A 76 -9.28 -3.12 0.39
N LEU A 77 -8.22 -3.54 -0.27
CA LEU A 77 -7.19 -2.64 -0.75
C LEU A 77 -7.65 -2.00 -2.06
N ILE A 78 -7.82 -0.69 -2.06
CA ILE A 78 -8.21 0.06 -3.25
C ILE A 78 -6.95 0.49 -3.98
N ILE A 79 -6.85 0.14 -5.26
CA ILE A 79 -5.76 0.52 -6.16
C ILE A 79 -6.35 1.29 -7.34
N THR A 80 -6.02 2.56 -7.45
CA THR A 80 -6.41 3.39 -8.57
C THR A 80 -5.36 3.35 -9.68
N GLU A 81 -5.79 3.45 -10.92
CA GLU A 81 -4.93 3.37 -12.10
C GLU A 81 -3.80 4.42 -12.07
N ASP A 82 -4.11 5.66 -11.69
CA ASP A 82 -3.13 6.73 -11.58
C ASP A 82 -2.01 6.42 -10.58
N ARG A 83 -2.34 5.82 -9.44
CA ARG A 83 -1.33 5.39 -8.45
C ARG A 83 -0.53 4.20 -8.93
N TRP A 84 -1.17 3.23 -9.58
CA TRP A 84 -0.48 2.08 -10.14
C TRP A 84 0.58 2.49 -11.15
N HIS A 85 0.29 3.46 -12.01
CA HIS A 85 1.24 3.90 -13.03
C HIS A 85 2.24 4.94 -12.53
N ARG A 86 1.83 5.89 -11.68
CA ARG A 86 2.71 6.99 -11.23
C ARG A 86 3.55 6.64 -10.00
N GLN A 87 3.07 5.74 -9.15
CA GLN A 87 3.69 5.33 -7.89
C GLN A 87 3.81 3.81 -7.81
N LYS A 88 4.24 3.19 -8.91
CA LYS A 88 4.19 1.73 -9.11
C LYS A 88 4.83 0.96 -7.97
N GLU A 89 6.09 1.24 -7.65
CA GLU A 89 6.83 0.53 -6.60
C GLU A 89 6.17 0.64 -5.23
N MET A 90 5.72 1.85 -4.88
CA MET A 90 5.03 2.09 -3.61
C MET A 90 3.68 1.36 -3.55
N THR A 91 2.92 1.38 -4.64
CA THR A 91 1.62 0.70 -4.72
C THR A 91 1.77 -0.82 -4.64
N GLN A 92 2.77 -1.37 -5.34
CA GLN A 92 3.14 -2.79 -5.26
C GLN A 92 3.60 -3.19 -3.86
N ALA A 93 4.43 -2.37 -3.19
CA ALA A 93 4.84 -2.63 -1.81
C ALA A 93 3.65 -2.62 -0.84
N ARG A 94 2.70 -1.70 -1.01
CA ARG A 94 1.45 -1.68 -0.22
C ARG A 94 0.57 -2.90 -0.50
N LEU A 95 0.50 -3.35 -1.74
CA LEU A 95 -0.21 -4.57 -2.10
C LEU A 95 0.40 -5.79 -1.42
N LEU A 96 1.72 -5.94 -1.48
CA LEU A 96 2.41 -7.03 -0.79
C LEU A 96 2.22 -6.96 0.73
N ALA A 97 2.27 -5.77 1.33
CA ALA A 97 2.00 -5.58 2.76
C ALA A 97 0.56 -5.96 3.14
N HIS A 98 -0.43 -5.63 2.29
CA HIS A 98 -1.83 -6.06 2.47
C HIS A 98 -1.97 -7.60 2.45
N LEU A 99 -1.11 -8.27 1.70
CA LEU A 99 -1.01 -9.72 1.63
C LEU A 99 -0.05 -10.33 2.67
N GLU A 100 0.34 -9.54 3.69
CA GLU A 100 1.22 -9.95 4.78
C GLU A 100 2.65 -10.33 4.35
N VAL A 101 3.05 -9.91 3.15
CA VAL A 101 4.43 -10.08 2.67
C VAL A 101 5.24 -8.86 3.03
N PHE A 102 5.83 -8.88 4.21
CA PHE A 102 6.70 -7.80 4.70
C PHE A 102 7.79 -8.34 5.63
N THR A 103 8.85 -7.56 5.79
CA THR A 103 9.90 -7.87 6.75
C THR A 103 9.54 -7.26 8.11
N ALA A 104 9.39 -8.09 9.14
CA ALA A 104 9.07 -7.63 10.48
C ALA A 104 10.29 -6.95 11.13
N ALA A 105 10.11 -5.71 11.58
CA ALA A 105 11.08 -4.99 12.41
C ALA A 105 10.50 -4.79 13.81
N TYR A 106 11.12 -5.40 14.81
CA TYR A 106 10.66 -5.29 16.20
C TYR A 106 11.16 -3.99 16.83
N ALA A 107 10.28 -3.25 17.50
CA ALA A 107 10.60 -1.96 18.14
C ALA A 107 11.81 -2.02 19.09
N ARG A 108 12.00 -3.14 19.84
CA ARG A 108 13.16 -3.37 20.70
C ARG A 108 14.51 -3.39 19.94
N ASN A 109 14.47 -3.68 18.65
CA ASN A 109 15.65 -3.70 17.78
C ASN A 109 15.85 -2.38 17.04
N CYS A 110 15.09 -1.36 17.39
CA CYS A 110 15.14 -0.05 16.76
C CYS A 110 15.57 1.02 17.77
N GLU A 111 16.01 2.15 17.28
CA GLU A 111 16.24 3.36 18.04
C GLU A 111 15.67 4.58 17.30
N ILE A 112 15.20 5.55 18.08
CA ILE A 112 14.69 6.81 17.56
C ILE A 112 15.83 7.82 17.63
N ARG A 113 16.06 8.52 16.51
CA ARG A 113 17.01 9.64 16.44
C ARG A 113 16.33 10.86 15.83
N ARG A 114 16.73 12.04 16.23
CA ARG A 114 16.42 13.25 15.49
C ARG A 114 17.20 13.23 14.18
N ILE A 115 16.54 13.56 13.07
CA ILE A 115 17.13 13.57 11.73
C ILE A 115 17.00 14.97 11.11
N GLU A 116 17.80 15.23 10.10
CA GLU A 116 17.75 16.48 9.36
C GLU A 116 16.55 16.50 8.40
N LYS A 117 16.12 17.72 8.07
CA LYS A 117 15.00 17.95 7.15
C LYS A 117 15.21 17.25 5.80
N ALA A 118 16.42 17.31 5.26
CA ALA A 118 16.76 16.72 3.96
C ALA A 118 16.56 15.19 3.97
N GLU A 119 17.03 14.50 5.01
CA GLU A 119 16.88 13.06 5.19
C GLU A 119 15.41 12.65 5.35
N ALA A 120 14.64 13.41 6.13
CA ALA A 120 13.21 13.19 6.27
C ALA A 120 12.45 13.39 4.96
N GLN A 121 12.82 14.42 4.19
CA GLN A 121 12.21 14.74 2.91
C GLN A 121 12.49 13.66 1.87
N GLU A 122 13.73 13.19 1.77
CA GLU A 122 14.13 12.11 0.87
C GLU A 122 13.33 10.83 1.18
N PHE A 123 13.31 10.41 2.45
CA PHE A 123 12.58 9.22 2.87
C PHE A 123 11.07 9.32 2.59
N LEU A 124 10.44 10.44 2.96
CA LEU A 124 9.00 10.60 2.77
C LEU A 124 8.61 10.73 1.29
N ASN A 125 9.43 11.38 0.47
CA ASN A 125 9.16 11.43 -0.98
C ASN A 125 9.28 10.06 -1.64
N ALA A 126 10.16 9.18 -1.14
CA ALA A 126 10.32 7.83 -1.66
C ALA A 126 9.23 6.85 -1.17
N HIS A 127 8.72 7.02 0.06
CA HIS A 127 7.92 6.00 0.74
C HIS A 127 6.51 6.44 1.16
N HIS A 128 6.18 7.73 1.10
CA HIS A 128 4.87 8.24 1.49
C HIS A 128 4.10 8.80 0.30
N SER A 129 2.84 8.36 0.11
CA SER A 129 2.03 8.67 -1.08
C SER A 129 1.78 10.17 -1.32
N TYR A 130 1.85 10.99 -0.28
CA TYR A 130 1.73 12.45 -0.38
C TYR A 130 3.09 13.16 -0.29
N GLY A 131 4.19 12.40 -0.20
CA GLY A 131 5.52 12.94 -0.04
C GLY A 131 5.74 13.68 1.30
N TYR A 132 6.72 14.57 1.31
CA TYR A 132 7.07 15.37 2.47
C TYR A 132 6.16 16.59 2.62
N ALA A 133 5.66 16.81 3.84
CA ALA A 133 5.03 18.07 4.24
C ALA A 133 5.95 18.85 5.18
N ALA A 134 5.95 20.18 5.08
CA ALA A 134 6.79 21.04 5.90
C ALA A 134 6.44 20.89 7.39
N CYS A 135 7.42 20.46 8.19
CA CYS A 135 7.28 20.21 9.62
C CYS A 135 8.47 20.78 10.39
N ARG A 136 8.30 20.99 11.69
CA ARG A 136 9.36 21.56 12.56
C ARG A 136 10.30 20.50 13.12
N TYR A 137 9.79 19.33 13.43
CA TYR A 137 10.53 18.24 14.06
C TYR A 137 10.51 17.00 13.18
N HIS A 138 11.67 16.37 13.04
CA HIS A 138 11.86 15.18 12.24
C HIS A 138 12.57 14.12 13.07
N TYR A 139 11.99 12.93 13.13
CA TYR A 139 12.54 11.78 13.85
C TYR A 139 12.57 10.58 12.92
N GLY A 140 13.69 9.89 12.91
CA GLY A 140 13.90 8.65 12.20
C GLY A 140 13.92 7.46 13.16
N LEU A 141 13.38 6.34 12.73
CA LEU A 141 13.50 5.05 13.37
C LEU A 141 14.55 4.21 12.64
N PHE A 142 15.62 3.86 13.32
CA PHE A 142 16.76 3.13 12.77
C PHE A 142 16.86 1.74 13.34
N LEU A 143 17.20 0.76 12.51
CA LEU A 143 17.52 -0.59 12.99
C LEU A 143 18.86 -0.60 13.74
N LYS A 144 18.89 -1.13 14.96
CA LYS A 144 20.12 -1.40 15.72
C LYS A 144 20.81 -2.69 15.34
N ARG A 145 20.06 -3.64 14.78
CA ARG A 145 20.52 -4.98 14.40
C ARG A 145 19.88 -5.36 13.08
N HIS A 146 20.53 -6.25 12.34
CA HIS A 146 19.94 -6.90 11.16
C HIS A 146 18.60 -7.56 11.51
N THR A 147 17.68 -7.58 10.57
CA THR A 147 16.38 -8.22 10.75
C THR A 147 16.49 -9.75 10.84
N GLY A 148 17.55 -10.34 10.29
CA GLY A 148 17.83 -11.77 10.34
C GLY A 148 16.90 -12.63 9.48
N HIS A 149 16.17 -12.04 8.55
CA HIS A 149 15.31 -12.77 7.62
C HIS A 149 16.07 -13.15 6.36
N THR A 150 16.04 -14.41 6.00
CA THR A 150 16.79 -14.97 4.86
C THR A 150 16.38 -14.40 3.49
N ARG A 151 15.18 -13.82 3.37
CA ARG A 151 14.65 -13.34 2.09
C ARG A 151 14.86 -11.83 1.85
N ASN A 152 14.84 -11.02 2.91
CA ASN A 152 15.04 -9.57 2.86
C ASN A 152 15.70 -9.12 4.16
N ASP A 153 17.01 -9.38 4.28
CA ASP A 153 17.76 -8.90 5.45
C ASP A 153 18.03 -7.40 5.31
N ILE A 154 17.49 -6.64 6.26
CA ILE A 154 17.71 -5.20 6.31
C ILE A 154 18.88 -4.95 7.28
N PRO A 155 19.96 -4.27 6.83
CA PRO A 155 21.14 -4.06 7.64
C PRO A 155 20.89 -3.13 8.84
N ALA A 156 21.72 -3.28 9.86
CA ALA A 156 21.75 -2.35 10.98
C ALA A 156 22.12 -0.94 10.48
N GLY A 157 21.56 0.08 11.11
CA GLY A 157 21.73 1.48 10.71
C GLY A 157 20.75 1.97 9.64
N THR A 158 19.94 1.08 9.06
CA THR A 158 18.94 1.49 8.06
C THR A 158 17.81 2.29 8.70
N LEU A 159 17.48 3.43 8.10
CA LEU A 159 16.29 4.21 8.40
C LEU A 159 15.05 3.48 7.86
N ILE A 160 14.14 3.08 8.73
CA ILE A 160 12.97 2.26 8.39
C ILE A 160 11.62 2.98 8.53
N ALA A 161 11.60 4.09 9.26
CA ALA A 161 10.41 4.93 9.38
C ALA A 161 10.80 6.37 9.74
N VAL A 162 9.95 7.31 9.35
CA VAL A 162 10.08 8.72 9.67
C VAL A 162 8.77 9.23 10.27
N ALA A 163 8.88 9.99 11.35
CA ALA A 163 7.78 10.74 11.94
C ALA A 163 8.10 12.22 11.95
N THR A 164 7.13 13.03 11.54
CA THR A 164 7.27 14.49 11.50
C THR A 164 6.18 15.16 12.30
N PHE A 165 6.53 16.25 12.98
CA PHE A 165 5.62 16.99 13.84
C PHE A 165 5.74 18.48 13.57
N SER A 166 4.60 19.18 13.56
CA SER A 166 4.51 20.63 13.59
C SER A 166 3.89 21.08 14.93
N ASN A 167 4.19 22.30 15.36
CA ASN A 167 3.42 22.89 16.45
C ASN A 167 2.00 23.18 15.91
N ALA A 168 1.00 22.83 16.69
CA ALA A 168 -0.35 23.32 16.51
C ALA A 168 -0.43 24.83 16.80
#